data_dd79be451844542d60d82879c012a109
#
_entry.id   dd79be451844542d60d82879c012a109
#
_cell.length_a   1.000
_cell.length_b   1.000
_cell.length_c   1.000
_cell.angle_alpha   90.00
_cell.angle_beta   90.00
_cell.angle_gamma   90.00
#
_symmetry.space_group_name_H-M   'P 1'
#
loop_
_entity.id
_entity.type
_entity.pdbx_description
1 polymer ?
#
loop_
_entity_poly.entity_id
_entity_poly.type
_entity_poly.pdbx_seq_one_letter_code
_entity_poly.pdbx_strand_id
1 'polypeptide(L)'
;MVHNSMGKKKVEEMKSHRERFVQGAKERGVPEEEANRLFDMLEAFANYGFNKCLPARARVVDWCTGRVVRVGEIVRGEAKGVWVVSLDEARLRLVPRPVVAAFPSGKAQVYALRTATGRVLEATANHPVYTPEGWRPLGTLAPGDYVALPRHLSYRPSLHLEGHELDLLGFALAEGHLRHPSGVYLYTSSEEELAAMEEALRAFPNTRIRVVWRRGVAHVYVGRVDRRQEAGAVAFLRRMGLLGLDAKTKRLPEAVFGLPPEEVARFLGRLWTGDGGVDPKGRLIHYATASKELAWGVQHLLLRLGLQSRLVEKRFSGGYKGYAVYLLGGLEAARRFAETVGPYLVGKRRQDLEALLASWEKAGRSTGDVLPLAFLEEVRAAVAEVAQGQVADLLREAGLAEGLLCLGRGRRGLSRATVGRLAALTGSLALLRLAEAEVYWDRVE
;
A
#
# COMPACT_ATOMS: atom_id res chain seq x y z
N MET A 1 -0.92 39.52 12.11
CA MET A 1 0.55 39.52 12.25
C MET A 1 1.14 38.12 11.99
N VAL A 2 0.76 37.11 12.77
CA VAL A 2 1.21 35.71 12.59
C VAL A 2 0.93 35.14 11.19
N HIS A 3 -0.25 35.39 10.62
CA HIS A 3 -0.63 34.94 9.28
C HIS A 3 0.30 35.47 8.16
N ASN A 4 0.78 36.69 8.30
CA ASN A 4 1.66 37.29 7.30
C ASN A 4 3.08 36.72 7.34
N SER A 5 3.58 36.37 8.55
CA SER A 5 4.88 35.72 8.73
C SER A 5 4.86 34.23 8.25
N MET A 6 3.78 33.51 8.52
CA MET A 6 3.61 32.14 8.04
C MET A 6 3.60 32.06 6.52
N GLY A 7 2.92 32.98 5.84
CA GLY A 7 2.86 33.03 4.38
C GLY A 7 4.19 33.33 3.69
N LYS A 8 5.13 33.96 4.40
CA LYS A 8 6.46 34.35 3.87
C LYS A 8 7.59 33.39 4.24
N LYS A 9 7.32 32.34 5.02
CA LYS A 9 8.33 31.38 5.52
C LYS A 9 9.53 32.01 6.26
N LYS A 10 9.35 33.14 6.89
CA LYS A 10 10.43 33.82 7.60
C LYS A 10 10.45 33.39 9.07
N VAL A 11 11.21 32.37 9.40
CA VAL A 11 11.38 31.85 10.77
C VAL A 11 11.89 32.93 11.74
N GLU A 12 12.78 33.78 11.26
CA GLU A 12 13.30 34.90 12.04
C GLU A 12 12.23 35.94 12.40
N GLU A 13 11.32 36.23 11.47
CA GLU A 13 10.17 37.10 11.77
C GLU A 13 9.23 36.45 12.79
N MET A 14 9.08 35.12 12.75
CA MET A 14 8.29 34.40 13.74
C MET A 14 8.87 34.52 15.13
N LYS A 15 10.19 34.40 15.29
CA LYS A 15 10.87 34.57 16.58
C LYS A 15 10.70 35.99 17.14
N SER A 16 10.80 37.02 16.30
CA SER A 16 10.58 38.42 16.71
C SER A 16 9.15 38.71 17.17
N HIS A 17 8.19 37.90 16.75
CA HIS A 17 6.80 38.05 17.15
C HIS A 17 6.43 37.24 18.41
N ARG A 18 7.32 36.37 18.90
CA ARG A 18 7.05 35.49 20.06
C ARG A 18 6.66 36.26 21.30
N GLU A 19 7.50 37.22 21.66
CA GLU A 19 7.26 38.03 22.87
C GLU A 19 5.92 38.80 22.82
N ARG A 20 5.61 39.38 21.66
CA ARG A 20 4.34 40.08 21.45
C ARG A 20 3.13 39.15 21.47
N PHE A 21 3.28 37.92 20.94
CA PHE A 21 2.22 36.94 20.97
C PHE A 21 1.93 36.45 22.39
N VAL A 22 2.99 36.11 23.14
CA VAL A 22 2.88 35.64 24.52
C VAL A 22 2.30 36.73 25.41
N GLN A 23 2.77 37.96 25.26
CA GLN A 23 2.24 39.11 26.01
C GLN A 23 0.74 39.34 25.71
N GLY A 24 0.36 39.36 24.45
CA GLY A 24 -1.05 39.54 24.07
C GLY A 24 -1.98 38.38 24.47
N ALA A 25 -1.44 37.18 24.63
CA ALA A 25 -2.15 36.01 25.14
C ALA A 25 -2.37 36.11 26.65
N LYS A 26 -1.34 36.56 27.40
CA LYS A 26 -1.42 36.84 28.86
C LYS A 26 -2.46 37.90 29.18
N GLU A 27 -2.52 38.95 28.40
CA GLU A 27 -3.52 40.04 28.55
C GLU A 27 -4.97 39.55 28.37
N ARG A 28 -5.15 38.40 27.69
CA ARG A 28 -6.43 37.71 27.46
C ARG A 28 -6.67 36.53 28.40
N GLY A 29 -5.84 36.36 29.43
CA GLY A 29 -6.02 35.34 30.47
C GLY A 29 -5.47 33.97 30.09
N VAL A 30 -4.67 33.83 29.03
CA VAL A 30 -3.99 32.57 28.70
C VAL A 30 -2.71 32.47 29.52
N PRO A 31 -2.46 31.36 30.25
CA PRO A 31 -1.21 31.14 30.96
C PRO A 31 0.02 31.25 30.05
N GLU A 32 1.12 31.80 30.54
CA GLU A 32 2.33 32.02 29.75
C GLU A 32 2.91 30.74 29.16
N GLU A 33 2.87 29.67 29.92
CA GLU A 33 3.34 28.35 29.48
C GLU A 33 2.52 27.80 28.29
N GLU A 34 1.20 27.99 28.37
CA GLU A 34 0.28 27.60 27.31
C GLU A 34 0.42 28.49 26.07
N ALA A 35 0.63 29.80 26.27
CA ALA A 35 0.92 30.74 25.18
C ALA A 35 2.24 30.41 24.47
N ASN A 36 3.29 30.07 25.22
CA ASN A 36 4.56 29.63 24.65
C ASN A 36 4.39 28.31 23.88
N ARG A 37 3.68 27.33 24.42
CA ARG A 37 3.37 26.08 23.75
C ARG A 37 2.60 26.28 22.45
N LEU A 38 1.62 27.16 22.45
CA LEU A 38 0.89 27.55 21.25
C LEU A 38 1.81 28.24 20.23
N PHE A 39 2.72 29.08 20.68
CA PHE A 39 3.67 29.75 19.77
C PHE A 39 4.68 28.74 19.19
N ASP A 40 5.19 27.78 19.98
CA ASP A 40 6.05 26.70 19.49
C ASP A 40 5.35 25.88 18.41
N MET A 41 4.06 25.59 18.58
CA MET A 41 3.26 24.97 17.55
C MET A 41 3.16 25.83 16.29
N LEU A 42 2.93 27.14 16.42
CA LEU A 42 2.87 28.06 15.29
C LEU A 42 4.23 28.18 14.58
N GLU A 43 5.34 28.20 15.32
CA GLU A 43 6.69 28.21 14.76
C GLU A 43 7.02 26.93 14.01
N ALA A 44 6.64 25.78 14.55
CA ALA A 44 6.72 24.49 13.84
C ALA A 44 5.91 24.50 12.54
N PHE A 45 4.71 25.11 12.55
CA PHE A 45 3.89 25.29 11.34
C PHE A 45 4.53 26.26 10.34
N ALA A 46 5.19 27.33 10.79
CA ALA A 46 5.86 28.29 9.91
C ALA A 46 7.02 27.66 9.13
N ASN A 47 7.75 26.75 9.75
CA ASN A 47 8.81 25.98 9.09
C ASN A 47 8.29 25.09 7.97
N TYR A 48 7.04 24.63 8.05
CA TYR A 48 6.38 23.85 6.99
C TYR A 48 5.58 24.69 5.99
N GLY A 49 5.45 26.00 6.20
CA GLY A 49 5.01 27.08 5.29
C GLY A 49 3.76 26.88 4.42
N PHE A 50 3.08 25.73 4.50
CA PHE A 50 1.87 25.43 3.75
C PHE A 50 0.89 24.63 4.60
N ASN A 51 -0.38 25.01 4.58
CA ASN A 51 -1.44 24.18 5.11
C ASN A 51 -1.45 22.87 4.29
N LYS A 52 -1.00 21.77 4.87
CA LYS A 52 -1.07 20.44 4.29
C LYS A 52 -2.52 19.96 4.30
N CYS A 53 -3.36 20.53 3.42
CA CYS A 53 -4.78 20.26 3.40
C CYS A 53 -5.09 18.99 2.64
N LEU A 54 -5.61 18.02 3.36
CA LEU A 54 -6.18 16.79 2.83
C LEU A 54 -7.70 16.84 3.01
N PRO A 55 -8.49 16.28 2.09
CA PRO A 55 -9.93 16.18 2.30
C PRO A 55 -10.24 15.25 3.48
N ALA A 56 -11.34 15.49 4.17
CA ALA A 56 -11.76 14.68 5.34
C ALA A 56 -11.86 13.18 5.05
N ARG A 57 -12.10 12.80 3.76
CA ARG A 57 -12.16 11.42 3.30
C ARG A 57 -10.79 10.78 3.04
N ALA A 58 -9.70 11.56 3.04
CA ALA A 58 -8.35 11.03 2.84
C ALA A 58 -8.03 9.98 3.91
N ARG A 59 -7.39 8.90 3.47
CA ARG A 59 -7.07 7.73 4.30
C ARG A 59 -5.61 7.77 4.71
N VAL A 60 -5.34 7.53 5.97
CA VAL A 60 -4.00 7.31 6.52
C VAL A 60 -3.97 5.99 7.29
N VAL A 61 -2.80 5.40 7.43
CA VAL A 61 -2.64 4.19 8.23
C VAL A 61 -2.16 4.59 9.61
N ASP A 62 -2.89 4.17 10.63
CA ASP A 62 -2.41 4.25 11.99
C ASP A 62 -1.35 3.16 12.21
N TRP A 63 -0.12 3.56 12.38
CA TRP A 63 1.00 2.64 12.56
C TRP A 63 0.87 1.76 13.80
N CYS A 64 0.26 2.28 14.87
CA CYS A 64 0.10 1.54 16.14
C CYS A 64 -0.89 0.38 16.05
N THR A 65 -1.83 0.43 15.12
CA THR A 65 -2.91 -0.56 15.03
C THR A 65 -3.04 -1.21 13.65
N GLY A 66 -2.32 -0.71 12.66
CA GLY A 66 -2.49 -1.08 11.26
C GLY A 66 -3.79 -0.60 10.62
N ARG A 67 -4.74 -0.07 11.38
CA ARG A 67 -6.04 0.37 10.87
C ARG A 67 -5.91 1.51 9.88
N VAL A 68 -6.82 1.54 8.93
CA VAL A 68 -6.97 2.67 8.00
C VAL A 68 -7.99 3.64 8.58
N VAL A 69 -7.54 4.84 8.92
CA VAL A 69 -8.39 5.91 9.48
C VAL A 69 -8.53 7.05 8.49
N ARG A 70 -9.65 7.77 8.55
CA ARG A 70 -9.84 8.97 7.74
C ARG A 70 -9.34 10.20 8.47
N VAL A 71 -8.76 11.13 7.74
CA VAL A 71 -8.30 12.41 8.31
C VAL A 71 -9.43 13.14 9.05
N GLY A 72 -10.67 13.07 8.54
CA GLY A 72 -11.83 13.62 9.21
C GLY A 72 -12.15 12.99 10.57
N GLU A 73 -11.88 11.72 10.78
CA GLU A 73 -12.06 11.01 12.06
C GLU A 73 -11.03 11.52 13.10
N ILE A 74 -9.80 11.80 12.66
CA ILE A 74 -8.76 12.38 13.51
C ILE A 74 -9.17 13.80 13.92
N VAL A 75 -9.62 14.62 12.96
CA VAL A 75 -10.04 16.01 13.20
C VAL A 75 -11.23 16.09 14.17
N ARG A 76 -12.18 15.16 14.09
CA ARG A 76 -13.34 15.10 15.02
C ARG A 76 -13.01 14.47 16.37
N GLY A 77 -11.78 13.96 16.57
CA GLY A 77 -11.36 13.27 17.78
C GLY A 77 -11.94 11.86 17.96
N GLU A 78 -12.49 11.28 16.89
CA GLU A 78 -12.97 9.89 16.84
C GLU A 78 -11.80 8.91 16.82
N ALA A 79 -10.70 9.27 16.15
CA ALA A 79 -9.43 8.55 16.20
C ALA A 79 -8.39 9.38 16.97
N LYS A 80 -7.91 8.85 18.10
CA LYS A 80 -6.94 9.53 19.00
C LYS A 80 -5.61 8.78 19.03
N GLY A 81 -4.52 9.51 19.30
CA GLY A 81 -3.19 8.92 19.46
C GLY A 81 -2.66 8.25 18.19
N VAL A 82 -3.11 8.71 17.02
CA VAL A 82 -2.74 8.15 15.72
C VAL A 82 -1.27 8.43 15.42
N TRP A 83 -0.56 7.39 14.98
CA TRP A 83 0.80 7.50 14.45
C TRP A 83 0.77 7.20 12.96
N VAL A 84 1.47 7.99 12.18
CA VAL A 84 1.56 7.82 10.73
C VAL A 84 2.99 7.50 10.32
N VAL A 85 3.14 6.79 9.22
CA VAL A 85 4.45 6.56 8.61
C VAL A 85 4.87 7.81 7.86
N SER A 86 6.05 8.35 8.20
CA SER A 86 6.63 9.56 7.64
C SER A 86 8.00 9.27 7.01
N LEU A 87 8.43 10.08 6.06
CA LEU A 87 9.73 9.93 5.40
C LEU A 87 10.84 10.61 6.22
N ASP A 88 11.89 9.86 6.55
CA ASP A 88 13.21 10.39 6.90
C ASP A 88 13.96 10.63 5.57
N GLU A 89 14.03 11.90 5.17
CA GLU A 89 14.59 12.31 3.88
C GLU A 89 16.10 12.01 3.75
N ALA A 90 16.82 12.16 4.88
CA ALA A 90 18.27 11.95 4.88
C ALA A 90 18.63 10.50 4.58
N ARG A 91 17.81 9.56 5.07
CA ARG A 91 18.02 8.12 4.91
C ARG A 91 17.14 7.46 3.86
N LEU A 92 16.13 8.17 3.34
CA LEU A 92 15.04 7.64 2.51
C LEU A 92 14.33 6.45 3.18
N ARG A 93 14.18 6.50 4.51
CA ARG A 93 13.52 5.47 5.33
C ARG A 93 12.17 5.96 5.83
N LEU A 94 11.28 5.02 6.04
CA LEU A 94 9.94 5.28 6.57
C LEU A 94 9.95 5.08 8.09
N VAL A 95 9.61 6.13 8.83
CA VAL A 95 9.63 6.13 10.29
C VAL A 95 8.26 6.50 10.85
N PRO A 96 7.81 5.86 11.93
CA PRO A 96 6.56 6.23 12.59
C PRO A 96 6.69 7.58 13.30
N ARG A 97 5.68 8.44 13.15
CA ARG A 97 5.59 9.75 13.81
C ARG A 97 4.18 9.96 14.37
N PRO A 98 4.04 10.54 15.56
CA PRO A 98 2.72 10.86 16.10
C PRO A 98 2.07 11.98 15.28
N VAL A 99 0.75 11.92 15.13
CA VAL A 99 -0.03 13.07 14.67
C VAL A 99 -0.14 14.03 15.85
N VAL A 100 0.59 15.13 15.78
CA VAL A 100 0.66 16.13 16.87
C VAL A 100 -0.61 16.95 16.93
N ALA A 101 -1.15 17.35 15.77
CA ALA A 101 -2.39 18.12 15.67
C ALA A 101 -3.09 17.86 14.33
N ALA A 102 -4.42 17.88 14.36
CA ALA A 102 -5.28 17.90 13.19
C ALA A 102 -6.45 18.85 13.45
N PHE A 103 -6.71 19.72 12.50
CA PHE A 103 -7.75 20.75 12.65
C PHE A 103 -8.40 21.07 11.28
N PRO A 104 -9.65 21.56 11.28
CA PRO A 104 -10.30 21.95 10.04
C PRO A 104 -9.65 23.23 9.49
N SER A 105 -9.26 23.22 8.21
CA SER A 105 -8.64 24.35 7.52
C SER A 105 -9.60 25.10 6.57
N GLY A 106 -10.89 24.81 6.65
CA GLY A 106 -11.93 25.44 5.83
C GLY A 106 -12.20 24.69 4.51
N LYS A 107 -12.77 25.39 3.54
CA LYS A 107 -13.09 24.87 2.22
C LYS A 107 -12.04 25.34 1.22
N ALA A 108 -11.44 24.42 0.49
CA ALA A 108 -10.48 24.71 -0.55
C ALA A 108 -10.67 23.77 -1.74
N GLN A 109 -10.22 24.17 -2.91
CA GLN A 109 -10.20 23.31 -4.07
C GLN A 109 -9.13 22.23 -3.89
N VAL A 110 -9.49 20.96 -4.11
CA VAL A 110 -8.60 19.82 -4.11
C VAL A 110 -8.38 19.32 -5.52
N TYR A 111 -7.18 18.82 -5.74
CA TYR A 111 -6.71 18.21 -6.99
C TYR A 111 -6.40 16.75 -6.73
N ALA A 112 -6.56 15.91 -7.75
CA ALA A 112 -6.24 14.49 -7.70
C ALA A 112 -4.92 14.25 -8.44
N LEU A 113 -3.86 13.94 -7.70
CA LEU A 113 -2.63 13.40 -8.25
C LEU A 113 -2.82 11.90 -8.50
N ARG A 114 -2.70 11.48 -9.75
CA ARG A 114 -2.75 10.06 -10.14
C ARG A 114 -1.37 9.59 -10.52
N THR A 115 -1.05 8.34 -10.15
CA THR A 115 0.23 7.73 -10.48
C THR A 115 0.05 6.49 -11.36
N ALA A 116 1.11 6.07 -12.02
CA ALA A 116 1.11 4.93 -12.93
C ALA A 116 0.73 3.60 -12.26
N THR A 117 0.91 3.49 -10.93
CA THR A 117 0.39 2.34 -10.16
C THR A 117 -1.10 2.44 -9.86
N GLY A 118 -1.78 3.50 -10.30
CA GLY A 118 -3.21 3.73 -10.07
C GLY A 118 -3.53 4.26 -8.67
N ARG A 119 -2.53 4.72 -7.91
CA ARG A 119 -2.76 5.39 -6.63
C ARG A 119 -3.22 6.82 -6.86
N VAL A 120 -4.03 7.32 -5.95
CA VAL A 120 -4.60 8.67 -6.05
C VAL A 120 -4.39 9.38 -4.71
N LEU A 121 -3.77 10.55 -4.77
CA LEU A 121 -3.72 11.51 -3.66
C LEU A 121 -4.61 12.71 -3.99
N GLU A 122 -5.60 12.96 -3.16
CA GLU A 122 -6.41 14.17 -3.23
C GLU A 122 -5.90 15.18 -2.19
N ALA A 123 -5.51 16.36 -2.64
CA ALA A 123 -4.99 17.42 -1.77
C ALA A 123 -5.12 18.80 -2.42
N THR A 124 -4.85 19.86 -1.67
CA THR A 124 -4.74 21.21 -2.23
C THR A 124 -3.52 21.36 -3.13
N ALA A 125 -3.52 22.31 -4.07
CA ALA A 125 -2.42 22.50 -5.02
C ALA A 125 -1.06 22.76 -4.34
N ASN A 126 -1.05 23.39 -3.19
CA ASN A 126 0.15 23.68 -2.40
C ASN A 126 0.61 22.53 -1.48
N HIS A 127 -0.09 21.38 -1.49
CA HIS A 127 0.30 20.21 -0.70
C HIS A 127 1.66 19.70 -1.14
N PRO A 128 2.65 19.56 -0.23
CA PRO A 128 3.97 19.08 -0.63
C PRO A 128 3.95 17.59 -0.93
N VAL A 129 4.57 17.23 -2.05
CA VAL A 129 4.81 15.85 -2.48
C VAL A 129 6.31 15.67 -2.67
N TYR A 130 6.85 14.57 -2.17
CA TYR A 130 8.28 14.28 -2.28
C TYR A 130 8.63 13.71 -3.66
N THR A 131 9.58 14.36 -4.34
CA THR A 131 10.08 14.00 -5.67
C THR A 131 11.58 13.67 -5.59
N PRO A 132 12.21 13.14 -6.63
CA PRO A 132 13.66 12.93 -6.65
C PRO A 132 14.47 14.21 -6.36
N GLU A 133 13.91 15.38 -6.71
CA GLU A 133 14.50 16.71 -6.50
C GLU A 133 14.12 17.33 -5.14
N GLY A 134 13.41 16.59 -4.28
CA GLY A 134 12.91 17.06 -2.99
C GLY A 134 11.42 17.41 -2.98
N TRP A 135 10.98 18.16 -1.97
CA TRP A 135 9.58 18.52 -1.80
C TRP A 135 9.11 19.54 -2.85
N ARG A 136 8.06 19.18 -3.59
CA ARG A 136 7.41 20.08 -4.56
C ARG A 136 5.91 20.20 -4.27
N PRO A 137 5.28 21.38 -4.48
CA PRO A 137 3.83 21.52 -4.40
C PRO A 137 3.13 20.63 -5.44
N LEU A 138 2.04 19.97 -5.04
CA LEU A 138 1.26 19.09 -5.92
C LEU A 138 0.87 19.76 -7.24
N GLY A 139 0.45 21.04 -7.18
CA GLY A 139 0.02 21.81 -8.35
C GLY A 139 1.14 22.17 -9.35
N THR A 140 2.41 21.91 -9.01
CA THR A 140 3.56 22.10 -9.93
C THR A 140 4.00 20.82 -10.63
N LEU A 141 3.39 19.69 -10.28
CA LEU A 141 3.71 18.41 -10.88
C LEU A 141 3.02 18.26 -12.24
N ALA A 142 3.73 17.66 -13.18
CA ALA A 142 3.25 17.36 -14.54
C ALA A 142 3.28 15.85 -14.80
N PRO A 143 2.50 15.36 -15.78
CA PRO A 143 2.63 14.00 -16.26
C PRO A 143 4.07 13.67 -16.66
N GLY A 144 4.59 12.56 -16.13
CA GLY A 144 5.98 12.15 -16.31
C GLY A 144 6.90 12.41 -15.13
N ASP A 145 6.56 13.35 -14.22
CA ASP A 145 7.27 13.56 -12.97
C ASP A 145 7.22 12.30 -12.09
N TYR A 146 8.19 12.14 -11.20
CA TYR A 146 8.21 11.04 -10.24
C TYR A 146 7.87 11.52 -8.84
N VAL A 147 7.13 10.70 -8.11
CA VAL A 147 6.75 10.93 -6.72
C VAL A 147 7.08 9.73 -5.85
N ALA A 148 7.39 10.00 -4.60
CA ALA A 148 7.74 8.97 -3.63
C ALA A 148 6.49 8.27 -3.09
N LEU A 149 6.49 6.95 -3.15
CA LEU A 149 5.53 6.07 -2.49
C LEU A 149 6.26 5.10 -1.55
N PRO A 150 5.61 4.51 -0.55
CA PRO A 150 6.20 3.43 0.23
C PRO A 150 6.51 2.20 -0.64
N ARG A 151 7.68 1.57 -0.42
CA ARG A 151 7.96 0.23 -0.97
C ARG A 151 7.33 -0.87 -0.14
N HIS A 152 7.27 -0.64 1.15
CA HIS A 152 6.67 -1.50 2.14
C HIS A 152 6.02 -0.60 3.19
N LEU A 153 4.89 -1.00 3.71
CA LEU A 153 4.20 -0.26 4.75
C LEU A 153 4.25 -1.05 6.06
N SER A 154 5.16 -0.65 6.95
CA SER A 154 5.24 -1.21 8.30
C SER A 154 4.13 -0.68 9.20
N TYR A 155 3.68 -1.50 10.15
CA TYR A 155 2.71 -1.17 11.19
C TYR A 155 2.85 -2.16 12.35
N ARG A 156 2.25 -1.87 13.48
CA ARG A 156 2.09 -2.84 14.57
C ARG A 156 0.79 -3.61 14.38
N PRO A 157 0.82 -4.94 14.30
CA PRO A 157 -0.40 -5.75 14.35
C PRO A 157 -1.15 -5.51 15.66
N SER A 158 -2.47 -5.44 15.59
CA SER A 158 -3.34 -5.17 16.74
C SER A 158 -4.45 -6.20 16.90
N LEU A 159 -4.59 -7.08 15.94
CA LEU A 159 -5.62 -8.11 15.87
C LEU A 159 -5.00 -9.43 15.46
N HIS A 160 -5.68 -10.50 15.79
CA HIS A 160 -5.39 -11.86 15.38
C HIS A 160 -6.69 -12.55 14.97
N LEU A 161 -6.65 -13.34 13.92
CA LEU A 161 -7.72 -14.23 13.50
C LEU A 161 -7.19 -15.66 13.37
N GLU A 162 -8.00 -16.61 13.76
CA GLU A 162 -7.66 -18.03 13.61
C GLU A 162 -7.58 -18.43 12.13
N GLY A 163 -6.78 -19.47 11.85
CA GLY A 163 -6.56 -19.89 10.47
C GLY A 163 -7.83 -20.20 9.70
N HIS A 164 -8.82 -20.84 10.33
CA HIS A 164 -10.10 -21.14 9.71
C HIS A 164 -10.97 -19.88 9.48
N GLU A 165 -10.84 -18.86 10.33
CA GLU A 165 -11.50 -17.57 10.15
C GLU A 165 -10.92 -16.82 8.93
N LEU A 166 -9.59 -16.82 8.78
CA LEU A 166 -8.89 -16.24 7.61
C LEU A 166 -9.27 -16.95 6.31
N ASP A 167 -9.34 -18.28 6.35
CA ASP A 167 -9.69 -19.10 5.20
C ASP A 167 -11.13 -18.83 4.75
N LEU A 168 -12.09 -18.85 5.69
CA LEU A 168 -13.49 -18.53 5.40
C LEU A 168 -13.63 -17.11 4.86
N LEU A 169 -12.92 -16.15 5.43
CA LEU A 169 -12.97 -14.76 5.01
C LEU A 169 -12.52 -14.58 3.56
N GLY A 170 -11.40 -15.24 3.19
CA GLY A 170 -10.87 -15.23 1.83
C GLY A 170 -11.84 -15.86 0.83
N PHE A 171 -12.33 -17.06 1.10
CA PHE A 171 -13.30 -17.74 0.24
C PHE A 171 -14.64 -16.98 0.14
N ALA A 172 -15.15 -16.42 1.24
CA ALA A 172 -16.39 -15.67 1.22
C ALA A 172 -16.30 -14.39 0.37
N LEU A 173 -15.17 -13.72 0.40
CA LEU A 173 -14.95 -12.54 -0.44
C LEU A 173 -14.76 -12.89 -1.91
N ALA A 174 -14.06 -13.99 -2.23
CA ALA A 174 -13.91 -14.46 -3.60
C ALA A 174 -15.23 -15.09 -4.11
N GLU A 175 -15.60 -16.24 -3.57
CA GLU A 175 -16.58 -17.16 -4.11
C GLU A 175 -17.94 -17.13 -3.37
N GLY A 176 -18.09 -16.18 -2.42
CA GLY A 176 -19.30 -16.10 -1.58
C GLY A 176 -20.45 -15.35 -2.21
N HIS A 177 -21.65 -15.94 -2.15
CA HIS A 177 -22.91 -15.25 -2.33
C HIS A 177 -23.47 -14.86 -0.96
N LEU A 178 -23.13 -13.65 -0.52
CA LEU A 178 -23.40 -13.14 0.85
C LEU A 178 -24.74 -12.41 0.99
N ARG A 179 -25.48 -12.30 -0.10
CA ARG A 179 -26.77 -11.59 -0.22
C ARG A 179 -27.93 -12.53 -0.53
N HIS A 180 -27.69 -13.84 -0.51
CA HIS A 180 -28.72 -14.81 -0.85
C HIS A 180 -29.80 -14.86 0.25
N PRO A 181 -31.13 -14.85 -0.10
CA PRO A 181 -32.22 -14.82 0.90
C PRO A 181 -32.22 -16.03 1.83
N SER A 182 -31.77 -17.19 1.35
CA SER A 182 -31.78 -18.44 2.12
C SER A 182 -30.54 -18.68 2.99
N GLY A 183 -29.55 -17.77 2.97
CA GLY A 183 -28.32 -17.91 3.74
C GLY A 183 -27.05 -17.68 2.93
N VAL A 184 -25.91 -18.15 3.42
CA VAL A 184 -24.61 -18.00 2.78
C VAL A 184 -24.32 -19.20 1.91
N TYR A 185 -23.85 -18.93 0.68
CA TYR A 185 -23.35 -19.94 -0.27
C TYR A 185 -21.93 -19.61 -0.68
N LEU A 186 -21.10 -20.63 -0.80
CA LEU A 186 -19.80 -20.57 -1.48
C LEU A 186 -19.87 -21.44 -2.73
N TYR A 187 -19.11 -21.08 -3.76
CA TYR A 187 -19.11 -21.81 -5.04
C TYR A 187 -17.69 -22.15 -5.44
N THR A 188 -17.49 -23.36 -5.96
CA THR A 188 -16.23 -23.75 -6.59
C THR A 188 -16.45 -24.87 -7.59
N SER A 189 -15.60 -24.96 -8.61
CA SER A 189 -15.52 -26.08 -9.53
C SER A 189 -14.35 -27.05 -9.23
N SER A 190 -13.58 -26.76 -8.18
CA SER A 190 -12.40 -27.54 -7.77
C SER A 190 -12.71 -28.35 -6.51
N GLU A 191 -12.41 -29.65 -6.54
CA GLU A 191 -12.52 -30.52 -5.36
C GLU A 191 -11.54 -30.14 -4.26
N GLU A 192 -10.33 -29.69 -4.64
CA GLU A 192 -9.32 -29.23 -3.68
C GLU A 192 -9.76 -27.96 -2.95
N GLU A 193 -10.35 -27.01 -3.66
CA GLU A 193 -10.93 -25.79 -3.07
C GLU A 193 -12.12 -26.12 -2.19
N LEU A 194 -12.98 -27.06 -2.62
CA LEU A 194 -14.11 -27.54 -1.83
C LEU A 194 -13.63 -28.13 -0.50
N ALA A 195 -12.62 -28.99 -0.53
CA ALA A 195 -12.05 -29.60 0.68
C ALA A 195 -11.53 -28.52 1.65
N ALA A 196 -10.83 -27.49 1.14
CA ALA A 196 -10.34 -26.38 1.96
C ALA A 196 -11.48 -25.52 2.53
N MET A 197 -12.56 -25.28 1.77
CA MET A 197 -13.74 -24.58 2.25
C MET A 197 -14.47 -25.37 3.37
N GLU A 198 -14.60 -26.69 3.17
CA GLU A 198 -15.22 -27.56 4.17
C GLU A 198 -14.39 -27.63 5.47
N GLU A 199 -13.06 -27.74 5.35
CA GLU A 199 -12.15 -27.74 6.49
C GLU A 199 -12.32 -26.45 7.33
N ALA A 200 -12.28 -25.30 6.67
CA ALA A 200 -12.51 -24.01 7.32
C ALA A 200 -13.88 -23.93 8.01
N LEU A 201 -14.94 -24.37 7.33
CA LEU A 201 -16.30 -24.29 7.86
C LEU A 201 -16.56 -25.25 9.04
N ARG A 202 -15.94 -26.45 9.06
CA ARG A 202 -16.08 -27.44 10.15
C ARG A 202 -15.54 -26.92 11.48
N ALA A 203 -14.61 -25.99 11.47
CA ALA A 203 -14.05 -25.41 12.68
C ALA A 203 -15.01 -24.45 13.40
N PHE A 204 -16.06 -23.98 12.74
CA PHE A 204 -17.06 -23.08 13.35
C PHE A 204 -18.15 -23.86 14.10
N PRO A 205 -18.48 -23.44 15.34
CA PRO A 205 -19.55 -24.08 16.11
C PRO A 205 -20.89 -23.94 15.41
N ASN A 206 -21.79 -24.87 15.70
CA ASN A 206 -23.17 -24.89 15.18
C ASN A 206 -23.28 -24.72 13.64
N THR A 207 -22.22 -25.06 12.89
CA THR A 207 -22.17 -24.91 11.44
C THR A 207 -22.41 -26.25 10.76
N ARG A 208 -23.40 -26.29 9.87
CA ARG A 208 -23.72 -27.43 9.03
C ARG A 208 -23.40 -27.12 7.58
N ILE A 209 -22.69 -28.02 6.93
CA ILE A 209 -22.31 -27.91 5.52
C ILE A 209 -23.20 -28.82 4.68
N ARG A 210 -23.76 -28.29 3.61
CA ARG A 210 -24.48 -29.06 2.59
C ARG A 210 -23.89 -28.72 1.22
N VAL A 211 -23.33 -29.71 0.56
CA VAL A 211 -22.76 -29.57 -0.79
C VAL A 211 -23.71 -30.19 -1.81
N VAL A 212 -23.96 -29.49 -2.89
CA VAL A 212 -24.74 -29.98 -4.03
C VAL A 212 -24.00 -29.59 -5.32
N TRP A 213 -23.60 -30.59 -6.08
CA TRP A 213 -23.00 -30.36 -7.39
C TRP A 213 -24.07 -30.07 -8.45
N ARG A 214 -23.89 -28.97 -9.20
CA ARG A 214 -24.76 -28.59 -10.31
C ARG A 214 -23.92 -28.12 -11.47
N ARG A 215 -24.02 -28.79 -12.61
CA ARG A 215 -23.29 -28.46 -13.86
C ARG A 215 -21.77 -28.25 -13.62
N GLY A 216 -21.16 -29.12 -12.84
CA GLY A 216 -19.72 -29.04 -12.54
C GLY A 216 -19.29 -27.98 -11.51
N VAL A 217 -20.26 -27.35 -10.81
CA VAL A 217 -19.99 -26.39 -9.73
C VAL A 217 -20.58 -26.92 -8.42
N ALA A 218 -19.77 -26.99 -7.39
CA ALA A 218 -20.21 -27.28 -6.02
C ALA A 218 -20.89 -26.02 -5.42
N HIS A 219 -22.11 -26.17 -4.99
CA HIS A 219 -22.87 -25.19 -4.21
C HIS A 219 -22.75 -25.59 -2.74
N VAL A 220 -21.95 -24.87 -1.99
CA VAL A 220 -21.68 -25.10 -0.57
C VAL A 220 -22.61 -24.21 0.25
N TYR A 221 -23.66 -24.78 0.78
CA TYR A 221 -24.60 -24.07 1.65
C TYR A 221 -24.11 -24.12 3.11
N VAL A 222 -24.02 -22.96 3.73
CA VAL A 222 -23.65 -22.80 5.14
C VAL A 222 -24.93 -22.68 5.99
N GLY A 223 -25.29 -23.79 6.60
CA GLY A 223 -26.48 -23.91 7.47
C GLY A 223 -26.11 -23.97 8.95
N ARG A 224 -27.14 -24.24 9.77
CA ARG A 224 -27.01 -24.40 11.22
C ARG A 224 -27.42 -25.83 11.63
N VAL A 225 -26.82 -26.35 12.67
CA VAL A 225 -27.17 -27.63 13.29
C VAL A 225 -28.36 -27.44 14.21
N ASP A 226 -28.24 -26.61 15.21
CA ASP A 226 -29.35 -26.20 16.07
C ASP A 226 -30.09 -24.99 15.48
N ARG A 227 -31.38 -25.13 15.26
CA ARG A 227 -32.26 -24.07 14.68
C ARG A 227 -32.45 -22.88 15.60
N ARG A 228 -32.18 -23.01 16.90
CA ARG A 228 -32.32 -21.94 17.91
C ARG A 228 -31.14 -20.98 17.90
N GLN A 229 -30.01 -21.36 17.31
CA GLN A 229 -28.78 -20.57 17.28
C GLN A 229 -28.34 -20.30 15.84
N GLU A 230 -27.68 -19.18 15.60
CA GLU A 230 -27.06 -18.91 14.32
C GLU A 230 -25.84 -19.82 14.09
N ALA A 231 -25.57 -20.20 12.85
CA ALA A 231 -24.33 -20.91 12.51
C ALA A 231 -23.11 -20.03 12.81
N GLY A 232 -22.09 -20.59 13.47
CA GLY A 232 -20.90 -19.84 13.88
C GLY A 232 -20.19 -19.17 12.70
N ALA A 233 -20.11 -19.86 11.55
CA ALA A 233 -19.54 -19.28 10.33
C ALA A 233 -20.35 -18.06 9.82
N VAL A 234 -21.68 -18.10 9.89
CA VAL A 234 -22.54 -16.96 9.48
C VAL A 234 -22.41 -15.81 10.47
N ALA A 235 -22.39 -16.10 11.77
CA ALA A 235 -22.17 -15.11 12.83
C ALA A 235 -20.81 -14.40 12.67
N PHE A 236 -19.77 -15.16 12.32
CA PHE A 236 -18.46 -14.61 12.01
C PHE A 236 -18.52 -13.65 10.80
N LEU A 237 -19.10 -14.07 9.68
CA LEU A 237 -19.24 -13.22 8.49
C LEU A 237 -20.07 -11.96 8.76
N ARG A 238 -21.09 -12.07 9.65
CA ARG A 238 -21.87 -10.92 10.12
C ARG A 238 -21.01 -9.95 10.93
N ARG A 239 -20.22 -10.46 11.87
CA ARG A 239 -19.27 -9.68 12.69
C ARG A 239 -18.26 -8.96 11.81
N MET A 240 -17.83 -9.59 10.73
CA MET A 240 -16.93 -8.99 9.73
C MET A 240 -17.63 -7.98 8.79
N GLY A 241 -18.94 -7.78 8.90
CA GLY A 241 -19.70 -6.83 8.08
C GLY A 241 -19.83 -7.23 6.61
N LEU A 242 -19.78 -8.54 6.32
CA LEU A 242 -19.81 -9.05 4.95
C LEU A 242 -21.20 -9.43 4.45
N LEU A 243 -22.13 -9.74 5.35
CA LEU A 243 -23.48 -10.15 4.94
C LEU A 243 -24.22 -9.00 4.24
N GLY A 244 -24.93 -9.33 3.17
CA GLY A 244 -25.67 -8.37 2.35
C GLY A 244 -24.83 -7.69 1.25
N LEU A 245 -23.51 -7.90 1.22
CA LEU A 245 -22.66 -7.38 0.17
C LEU A 245 -22.81 -8.19 -1.13
N ASP A 246 -22.75 -7.48 -2.26
CA ASP A 246 -22.70 -8.06 -3.61
C ASP A 246 -21.33 -7.85 -4.25
N ALA A 247 -21.13 -8.35 -5.45
CA ALA A 247 -19.85 -8.27 -6.16
C ALA A 247 -19.28 -6.86 -6.30
N LYS A 248 -20.13 -5.81 -6.37
CA LYS A 248 -19.72 -4.42 -6.52
C LYS A 248 -19.46 -3.72 -5.18
N THR A 249 -20.06 -4.21 -4.10
CA THR A 249 -20.03 -3.62 -2.77
C THR A 249 -19.10 -4.37 -1.81
N LYS A 250 -18.60 -5.54 -2.18
CA LYS A 250 -17.59 -6.28 -1.41
C LYS A 250 -16.41 -5.35 -1.08
N ARG A 251 -15.94 -5.43 0.16
CA ARG A 251 -14.79 -4.67 0.67
C ARG A 251 -14.10 -5.47 1.75
N LEU A 252 -12.85 -5.15 2.02
CA LEU A 252 -12.14 -5.75 3.16
C LEU A 252 -12.80 -5.30 4.48
N PRO A 253 -13.05 -6.22 5.42
CA PRO A 253 -13.35 -5.86 6.80
C PRO A 253 -12.22 -5.02 7.40
N GLU A 254 -12.55 -4.07 8.27
CA GLU A 254 -11.54 -3.23 8.94
C GLU A 254 -10.54 -4.06 9.75
N ALA A 255 -10.98 -5.17 10.33
CA ALA A 255 -10.14 -6.10 11.08
C ALA A 255 -8.93 -6.60 10.28
N VAL A 256 -9.07 -6.82 8.97
CA VAL A 256 -7.98 -7.31 8.11
C VAL A 256 -6.79 -6.37 8.08
N PHE A 257 -7.00 -5.08 8.27
CA PHE A 257 -5.92 -4.10 8.31
C PHE A 257 -5.11 -4.11 9.62
N GLY A 258 -5.59 -4.76 10.67
CA GLY A 258 -4.88 -4.93 11.95
C GLY A 258 -4.13 -6.26 12.08
N LEU A 259 -4.24 -7.17 11.11
CA LEU A 259 -3.64 -8.50 11.15
C LEU A 259 -2.12 -8.47 10.93
N PRO A 260 -1.37 -9.43 11.51
CA PRO A 260 0.05 -9.60 11.21
C PRO A 260 0.27 -10.04 9.76
N PRO A 261 1.48 -9.78 9.18
CA PRO A 261 1.76 -10.05 7.77
C PRO A 261 1.50 -11.49 7.32
N GLU A 262 1.79 -12.48 8.15
CA GLU A 262 1.55 -13.90 7.86
C GLU A 262 0.06 -14.24 7.75
N GLU A 263 -0.78 -13.60 8.56
CA GLU A 263 -2.23 -13.77 8.49
C GLU A 263 -2.84 -13.04 7.28
N VAL A 264 -2.31 -11.84 6.97
CA VAL A 264 -2.63 -11.14 5.72
C VAL A 264 -2.29 -12.00 4.51
N ALA A 265 -1.13 -12.67 4.53
CA ALA A 265 -0.69 -13.56 3.46
C ALA A 265 -1.61 -14.78 3.30
N ARG A 266 -2.01 -15.41 4.41
CA ARG A 266 -2.99 -16.53 4.40
C ARG A 266 -4.34 -16.08 3.84
N PHE A 267 -4.85 -14.99 4.34
CA PHE A 267 -6.10 -14.39 3.85
C PHE A 267 -6.04 -14.13 2.33
N LEU A 268 -4.95 -13.46 1.86
CA LEU A 268 -4.76 -13.19 0.44
C LEU A 268 -4.62 -14.46 -0.38
N GLY A 269 -3.99 -15.51 0.14
CA GLY A 269 -3.87 -16.79 -0.54
C GLY A 269 -5.23 -17.42 -0.84
N ARG A 270 -6.14 -17.41 0.13
CA ARG A 270 -7.52 -17.91 -0.07
C ARG A 270 -8.34 -17.01 -1.00
N LEU A 271 -8.21 -15.70 -0.84
CA LEU A 271 -8.84 -14.74 -1.75
C LEU A 271 -8.35 -14.92 -3.19
N TRP A 272 -7.04 -15.15 -3.36
CA TRP A 272 -6.41 -15.36 -4.68
C TRP A 272 -6.77 -16.69 -5.31
N THR A 273 -7.03 -17.71 -4.51
CA THR A 273 -7.47 -19.02 -4.97
C THR A 273 -8.74 -18.91 -5.82
N GLY A 274 -9.74 -18.12 -5.39
CA GLY A 274 -10.97 -17.89 -6.17
C GLY A 274 -10.77 -16.86 -7.30
N ASP A 275 -10.67 -15.60 -6.93
CA ASP A 275 -10.70 -14.45 -7.87
C ASP A 275 -9.32 -14.06 -8.44
N GLY A 276 -8.22 -14.67 -7.98
CA GLY A 276 -6.88 -14.40 -8.45
C GLY A 276 -6.57 -15.05 -9.79
N GLY A 277 -5.62 -14.46 -10.52
CA GLY A 277 -5.07 -15.01 -11.75
C GLY A 277 -3.55 -15.14 -11.66
N VAL A 278 -3.06 -16.27 -12.12
CA VAL A 278 -1.64 -16.53 -12.37
C VAL A 278 -1.52 -17.03 -13.80
N ASP A 279 -0.85 -16.27 -14.65
CA ASP A 279 -0.66 -16.58 -16.06
C ASP A 279 0.82 -16.89 -16.36
N PRO A 280 1.21 -18.17 -16.46
CA PRO A 280 2.59 -18.55 -16.77
C PRO A 280 3.08 -18.07 -18.13
N LYS A 281 2.18 -17.99 -19.14
CA LYS A 281 2.53 -17.56 -20.50
C LYS A 281 2.73 -16.06 -20.59
N GLY A 282 1.79 -15.29 -20.04
CA GLY A 282 1.86 -13.84 -19.97
C GLY A 282 2.79 -13.33 -18.86
N ARG A 283 3.26 -14.22 -17.97
CA ARG A 283 4.09 -13.89 -16.80
C ARG A 283 3.44 -12.82 -15.92
N LEU A 284 2.17 -13.04 -15.61
CA LEU A 284 1.37 -12.10 -14.86
C LEU A 284 0.78 -12.76 -13.60
N ILE A 285 0.83 -12.05 -12.50
CA ILE A 285 0.06 -12.34 -11.29
C ILE A 285 -0.89 -11.17 -11.11
N HIS A 286 -2.19 -11.45 -11.02
CA HIS A 286 -3.20 -10.41 -10.89
C HIS A 286 -4.38 -10.86 -10.05
N TYR A 287 -5.13 -9.90 -9.55
CA TYR A 287 -6.41 -10.08 -8.88
C TYR A 287 -7.48 -9.26 -9.62
N ALA A 288 -8.67 -9.80 -9.80
CA ALA A 288 -9.74 -9.12 -10.52
C ALA A 288 -11.03 -9.07 -9.69
N THR A 289 -11.72 -7.93 -9.69
CA THR A 289 -12.98 -7.77 -8.95
C THR A 289 -13.87 -6.70 -9.56
N ALA A 290 -15.17 -6.79 -9.32
CA ALA A 290 -16.13 -5.75 -9.67
C ALA A 290 -16.11 -4.57 -8.68
N SER A 291 -15.53 -4.74 -7.49
CA SER A 291 -15.51 -3.73 -6.43
C SER A 291 -14.22 -2.91 -6.44
N LYS A 292 -14.35 -1.59 -6.56
CA LYS A 292 -13.23 -0.65 -6.44
C LYS A 292 -12.60 -0.67 -5.04
N GLU A 293 -13.43 -0.75 -4.01
CA GLU A 293 -12.97 -0.76 -2.61
C GLU A 293 -12.21 -2.05 -2.29
N LEU A 294 -12.66 -3.20 -2.79
CA LEU A 294 -11.96 -4.45 -2.62
C LEU A 294 -10.61 -4.44 -3.37
N ALA A 295 -10.59 -3.95 -4.61
CA ALA A 295 -9.36 -3.81 -5.39
C ALA A 295 -8.33 -2.88 -4.72
N TRP A 296 -8.79 -1.73 -4.18
CA TRP A 296 -7.95 -0.83 -3.38
C TRP A 296 -7.40 -1.54 -2.14
N GLY A 297 -8.26 -2.28 -1.43
CA GLY A 297 -7.86 -3.03 -0.24
C GLY A 297 -6.80 -4.09 -0.55
N VAL A 298 -6.97 -4.86 -1.61
CA VAL A 298 -5.98 -5.86 -2.07
C VAL A 298 -4.65 -5.18 -2.43
N GLN A 299 -4.68 -4.08 -3.20
CA GLN A 299 -3.47 -3.31 -3.50
C GLN A 299 -2.75 -2.83 -2.23
N HIS A 300 -3.52 -2.42 -1.22
CA HIS A 300 -2.98 -1.97 0.06
C HIS A 300 -2.35 -3.11 0.86
N LEU A 301 -3.00 -4.29 0.92
CA LEU A 301 -2.45 -5.45 1.62
C LEU A 301 -1.18 -5.99 0.95
N LEU A 302 -1.12 -6.00 -0.38
CA LEU A 302 0.10 -6.36 -1.12
C LEU A 302 1.27 -5.45 -0.72
N LEU A 303 1.03 -4.14 -0.58
CA LEU A 303 2.05 -3.20 -0.13
C LEU A 303 2.56 -3.52 1.29
N ARG A 304 1.72 -4.01 2.19
CA ARG A 304 2.11 -4.46 3.53
C ARG A 304 3.00 -5.71 3.52
N LEU A 305 2.90 -6.52 2.47
CA LEU A 305 3.81 -7.64 2.22
C LEU A 305 5.06 -7.22 1.42
N GLY A 306 5.21 -5.92 1.10
CA GLY A 306 6.29 -5.39 0.29
C GLY A 306 6.17 -5.77 -1.18
N LEU A 307 4.95 -6.02 -1.65
CA LEU A 307 4.62 -6.34 -3.02
C LEU A 307 3.99 -5.12 -3.70
N GLN A 308 4.72 -4.51 -4.64
CA GLN A 308 4.19 -3.41 -5.44
C GLN A 308 3.18 -3.93 -6.47
N SER A 309 2.12 -3.16 -6.67
CA SER A 309 1.07 -3.54 -7.61
C SER A 309 0.44 -2.32 -8.28
N ARG A 310 -0.14 -2.55 -9.46
CA ARG A 310 -0.85 -1.55 -10.25
C ARG A 310 -2.34 -1.86 -10.25
N LEU A 311 -3.15 -0.92 -9.80
CA LEU A 311 -4.61 -0.97 -9.89
C LEU A 311 -5.06 -0.27 -11.17
N VAL A 312 -5.85 -0.96 -11.97
CA VAL A 312 -6.45 -0.41 -13.20
C VAL A 312 -7.94 -0.68 -13.25
N GLU A 313 -8.70 0.26 -13.80
CA GLU A 313 -10.07 0.04 -14.22
C GLU A 313 -10.05 -0.66 -15.57
N LYS A 314 -10.81 -1.73 -15.73
CA LYS A 314 -10.84 -2.57 -16.93
C LYS A 314 -12.28 -2.91 -17.32
N ARG A 315 -12.52 -3.06 -18.62
CA ARG A 315 -13.71 -3.72 -19.12
C ARG A 315 -13.40 -5.18 -19.38
N PHE A 316 -14.15 -6.07 -18.77
CA PHE A 316 -14.04 -7.51 -18.97
C PHE A 316 -14.91 -8.00 -20.13
N SER A 317 -14.71 -9.26 -20.53
CA SER A 317 -15.56 -9.93 -21.52
C SER A 317 -17.03 -9.82 -21.09
N GLY A 318 -17.93 -9.41 -22.02
CA GLY A 318 -19.32 -9.09 -21.69
C GLY A 318 -19.60 -7.63 -21.36
N GLY A 319 -18.59 -6.72 -21.47
CA GLY A 319 -18.75 -5.26 -21.31
C GLY A 319 -18.83 -4.77 -19.86
N TYR A 320 -18.68 -5.64 -18.88
CA TYR A 320 -18.72 -5.28 -17.48
C TYR A 320 -17.50 -4.47 -17.05
N LYS A 321 -17.74 -3.38 -16.32
CA LYS A 321 -16.72 -2.58 -15.66
C LYS A 321 -16.24 -3.27 -14.41
N GLY A 322 -14.93 -3.35 -14.21
CA GLY A 322 -14.33 -3.86 -12.99
C GLY A 322 -12.88 -3.36 -12.82
N TYR A 323 -12.18 -3.94 -11.90
CA TYR A 323 -10.85 -3.52 -11.48
C TYR A 323 -9.91 -4.70 -11.48
N ALA A 324 -8.67 -4.47 -11.88
CA ALA A 324 -7.61 -5.46 -11.82
C ALA A 324 -6.39 -4.89 -11.08
N VAL A 325 -5.80 -5.70 -10.22
CA VAL A 325 -4.58 -5.39 -9.47
C VAL A 325 -3.49 -6.31 -10.00
N TYR A 326 -2.52 -5.76 -10.71
CA TYR A 326 -1.39 -6.49 -11.28
C TYR A 326 -0.17 -6.37 -10.39
N LEU A 327 0.48 -7.48 -10.08
CA LEU A 327 1.77 -7.49 -9.39
C LEU A 327 2.84 -6.87 -10.27
N LEU A 328 3.67 -6.00 -9.71
CA LEU A 328 4.81 -5.36 -10.37
C LEU A 328 6.12 -5.94 -9.81
N GLY A 329 7.23 -5.80 -10.55
CA GLY A 329 8.55 -6.22 -10.09
C GLY A 329 9.05 -7.54 -10.66
N GLY A 330 8.34 -8.14 -11.63
CA GLY A 330 8.81 -9.30 -12.40
C GLY A 330 9.09 -10.52 -11.52
N LEU A 331 10.19 -11.23 -11.82
CA LEU A 331 10.57 -12.48 -11.14
C LEU A 331 10.77 -12.32 -9.62
N GLU A 332 11.39 -11.22 -9.19
CA GLU A 332 11.65 -10.97 -7.77
C GLU A 332 10.34 -10.86 -6.97
N ALA A 333 9.40 -10.09 -7.50
CA ALA A 333 8.06 -9.98 -6.90
C ALA A 333 7.27 -11.28 -6.95
N ALA A 334 7.41 -12.06 -8.03
CA ALA A 334 6.76 -13.37 -8.13
C ALA A 334 7.33 -14.38 -7.14
N ARG A 335 8.65 -14.40 -6.91
CA ARG A 335 9.28 -15.22 -5.85
C ARG A 335 8.78 -14.81 -4.48
N ARG A 336 8.79 -13.50 -4.18
CA ARG A 336 8.28 -13.00 -2.90
C ARG A 336 6.79 -13.33 -2.71
N PHE A 337 5.98 -13.24 -3.76
CA PHE A 337 4.58 -13.65 -3.72
C PHE A 337 4.46 -15.17 -3.46
N ALA A 338 5.29 -15.97 -4.10
CA ALA A 338 5.32 -17.42 -3.89
C ALA A 338 5.76 -17.81 -2.47
N GLU A 339 6.71 -17.09 -1.89
CA GLU A 339 7.18 -17.31 -0.52
C GLU A 339 6.16 -16.88 0.53
N THR A 340 5.42 -15.81 0.29
CA THR A 340 4.49 -15.23 1.28
C THR A 340 3.07 -15.75 1.10
N VAL A 341 2.46 -15.56 -0.06
CA VAL A 341 1.07 -15.89 -0.37
C VAL A 341 0.91 -17.30 -0.93
N GLY A 342 1.93 -17.76 -1.69
CA GLY A 342 1.94 -19.06 -2.36
C GLY A 342 1.60 -20.27 -1.49
N PRO A 343 2.11 -20.39 -0.23
CA PRO A 343 1.80 -21.51 0.66
C PRO A 343 0.31 -21.70 0.94
N TYR A 344 -0.48 -20.63 0.82
CA TYR A 344 -1.91 -20.62 1.10
C TYR A 344 -2.79 -20.74 -0.15
N LEU A 345 -2.20 -20.77 -1.35
CA LEU A 345 -2.95 -21.06 -2.58
C LEU A 345 -3.39 -22.52 -2.61
N VAL A 346 -4.55 -22.77 -3.22
CA VAL A 346 -5.11 -24.12 -3.40
C VAL A 346 -5.34 -24.41 -4.88
N GLY A 347 -5.23 -25.67 -5.24
CA GLY A 347 -5.59 -26.19 -6.55
C GLY A 347 -4.76 -25.59 -7.69
N LYS A 348 -5.42 -25.29 -8.78
CA LYS A 348 -4.79 -24.83 -10.03
C LYS A 348 -3.90 -23.58 -9.83
N ARG A 349 -4.25 -22.67 -8.93
CA ARG A 349 -3.46 -21.44 -8.71
C ARG A 349 -2.07 -21.70 -8.18
N ARG A 350 -1.90 -22.72 -7.34
CA ARG A 350 -0.59 -23.16 -6.87
C ARG A 350 0.25 -23.72 -8.02
N GLN A 351 -0.32 -24.60 -8.83
CA GLN A 351 0.36 -25.20 -9.99
C GLN A 351 0.74 -24.12 -11.03
N ASP A 352 -0.15 -23.17 -11.32
CA ASP A 352 0.11 -22.07 -12.24
C ASP A 352 1.27 -21.18 -11.72
N LEU A 353 1.39 -20.97 -10.39
CA LEU A 353 2.47 -20.19 -9.79
C LEU A 353 3.83 -20.89 -9.95
N GLU A 354 3.90 -22.18 -9.72
CA GLU A 354 5.10 -23.00 -9.93
C GLU A 354 5.54 -22.97 -11.40
N ALA A 355 4.60 -23.15 -12.33
CA ALA A 355 4.86 -23.05 -13.76
C ALA A 355 5.32 -21.66 -14.19
N LEU A 356 4.76 -20.59 -13.58
CA LEU A 356 5.17 -19.21 -13.83
C LEU A 356 6.60 -18.96 -13.40
N LEU A 357 7.00 -19.39 -12.21
CA LEU A 357 8.37 -19.25 -11.72
C LEU A 357 9.36 -19.97 -12.64
N ALA A 358 9.08 -21.21 -13.01
CA ALA A 358 9.91 -21.97 -13.94
C ALA A 358 10.04 -21.30 -15.31
N SER A 359 8.96 -20.64 -15.80
CA SER A 359 8.99 -19.88 -17.06
C SER A 359 9.88 -18.64 -17.01
N TRP A 360 9.96 -18.00 -15.86
CA TRP A 360 10.78 -16.80 -15.67
C TRP A 360 12.26 -17.09 -15.49
N GLU A 361 12.62 -18.19 -14.85
CA GLU A 361 14.00 -18.63 -14.70
C GLU A 361 14.69 -18.84 -16.05
N LYS A 362 13.95 -19.35 -17.05
CA LYS A 362 14.43 -19.49 -18.41
C LYS A 362 14.64 -18.18 -19.16
N ALA A 363 13.98 -17.08 -18.74
CA ALA A 363 13.98 -15.82 -19.50
C ALA A 363 15.07 -14.81 -19.06
N GLY A 364 15.67 -14.98 -17.89
CA GLY A 364 16.85 -14.22 -17.44
C GLY A 364 16.69 -12.70 -17.28
N ARG A 365 15.47 -12.14 -17.33
CA ARG A 365 15.23 -10.69 -17.21
C ARG A 365 14.24 -10.36 -16.11
N SER A 366 14.66 -9.54 -15.15
CA SER A 366 13.77 -8.90 -14.18
C SER A 366 13.50 -7.46 -14.63
N THR A 367 12.23 -7.07 -14.66
CA THR A 367 11.79 -5.66 -14.77
C THR A 367 11.63 -5.10 -13.35
N GLY A 368 12.70 -5.13 -12.56
CA GLY A 368 12.67 -4.76 -11.15
C GLY A 368 12.36 -3.28 -10.90
N ASP A 369 12.35 -2.94 -9.63
CA ASP A 369 12.25 -1.57 -9.10
C ASP A 369 13.36 -0.69 -9.69
N VAL A 370 12.98 0.40 -10.37
CA VAL A 370 13.88 1.26 -11.14
C VAL A 370 13.96 2.64 -10.49
N LEU A 371 15.17 3.12 -10.24
CA LEU A 371 15.43 4.49 -9.81
C LEU A 371 15.29 5.45 -11.00
N PRO A 372 14.60 6.61 -10.84
CA PRO A 372 14.53 7.65 -11.87
C PRO A 372 15.89 8.13 -12.35
N LEU A 373 15.95 8.62 -13.59
CA LEU A 373 17.19 9.17 -14.17
C LEU A 373 17.73 10.38 -13.39
N ALA A 374 16.91 11.06 -12.60
CA ALA A 374 17.35 12.15 -11.72
C ALA A 374 18.48 11.72 -10.76
N PHE A 375 18.56 10.44 -10.39
CA PHE A 375 19.63 9.91 -9.54
C PHE A 375 20.88 9.48 -10.31
N LEU A 376 20.88 9.57 -11.65
CA LEU A 376 22.00 9.07 -12.46
C LEU A 376 23.29 9.83 -12.19
N GLU A 377 23.23 11.14 -12.01
CA GLU A 377 24.41 11.96 -11.71
C GLU A 377 25.00 11.63 -10.34
N GLU A 378 24.15 11.38 -9.33
CA GLU A 378 24.60 10.92 -8.00
C GLU A 378 25.30 9.55 -8.11
N VAL A 379 24.75 8.64 -8.92
CA VAL A 379 25.35 7.32 -9.17
C VAL A 379 26.69 7.46 -9.92
N ARG A 380 26.75 8.32 -10.94
CA ARG A 380 27.99 8.58 -11.70
C ARG A 380 29.10 9.16 -10.81
N ALA A 381 28.76 10.16 -10.00
CA ALA A 381 29.72 10.79 -9.10
C ALA A 381 30.29 9.77 -8.10
N ALA A 382 29.44 8.97 -7.47
CA ALA A 382 29.85 7.96 -6.51
C ALA A 382 30.71 6.84 -7.12
N VAL A 383 30.43 6.45 -8.37
CA VAL A 383 31.25 5.47 -9.10
C VAL A 383 32.58 6.09 -9.52
N ALA A 384 32.59 7.32 -10.01
CA ALA A 384 33.81 8.00 -10.47
C ALA A 384 34.81 8.24 -9.32
N GLU A 385 34.30 8.55 -8.11
CA GLU A 385 35.12 8.75 -6.91
C GLU A 385 35.99 7.52 -6.58
N VAL A 386 35.44 6.32 -6.74
CA VAL A 386 36.11 5.05 -6.39
C VAL A 386 36.92 4.52 -7.60
N ALA A 387 36.39 4.65 -8.81
CA ALA A 387 36.95 4.06 -10.01
C ALA A 387 38.29 4.73 -10.47
N GLN A 388 38.62 5.91 -9.95
CA GLN A 388 39.86 6.64 -10.30
C GLN A 388 40.17 6.67 -11.82
N GLY A 389 39.14 6.81 -12.65
CA GLY A 389 39.22 6.79 -14.11
C GLY A 389 38.98 5.43 -14.79
N GLN A 390 38.97 4.33 -14.06
CA GLN A 390 38.74 2.96 -14.59
C GLN A 390 37.28 2.51 -14.41
N VAL A 391 36.33 3.36 -14.75
CA VAL A 391 34.89 3.10 -14.60
C VAL A 391 34.43 1.84 -15.35
N ALA A 392 34.98 1.59 -16.55
CA ALA A 392 34.67 0.40 -17.35
C ALA A 392 35.06 -0.90 -16.65
N ASP A 393 36.23 -0.94 -16.00
CA ASP A 393 36.68 -2.13 -15.27
C ASP A 393 35.82 -2.41 -14.04
N LEU A 394 35.49 -1.38 -13.28
CA LEU A 394 34.57 -1.50 -12.12
C LEU A 394 33.20 -1.98 -12.53
N LEU A 395 32.63 -1.50 -13.65
CA LEU A 395 31.37 -1.99 -14.17
C LEU A 395 31.44 -3.46 -14.62
N ARG A 396 32.57 -3.87 -15.24
CA ARG A 396 32.81 -5.26 -15.65
C ARG A 396 32.91 -6.18 -14.44
N GLU A 397 33.62 -5.76 -13.39
CA GLU A 397 33.68 -6.49 -12.11
C GLU A 397 32.31 -6.65 -11.46
N ALA A 398 31.46 -5.64 -11.55
CA ALA A 398 30.06 -5.71 -11.12
C ALA A 398 29.18 -6.63 -11.99
N GLY A 399 29.71 -7.19 -13.08
CA GLY A 399 28.93 -7.93 -14.07
C GLY A 399 27.92 -7.04 -14.79
N LEU A 400 28.27 -5.77 -15.02
CA LEU A 400 27.44 -4.74 -15.66
C LEU A 400 28.02 -4.34 -17.02
N ALA A 401 27.13 -3.88 -17.91
CA ALA A 401 27.59 -3.40 -19.21
C ALA A 401 28.41 -2.10 -19.05
N GLU A 402 29.54 -2.02 -19.73
CA GLU A 402 30.46 -0.87 -19.68
C GLU A 402 29.79 0.48 -19.99
N GLY A 403 28.84 0.49 -20.93
CA GLY A 403 28.05 1.68 -21.27
C GLY A 403 26.85 1.95 -20.34
N LEU A 404 26.74 1.26 -19.20
CA LEU A 404 25.56 1.39 -18.33
C LEU A 404 25.33 2.82 -17.85
N LEU A 405 26.41 3.52 -17.49
CA LEU A 405 26.34 4.89 -16.99
C LEU A 405 26.38 5.94 -18.13
N CYS A 406 26.67 5.53 -19.36
CA CYS A 406 26.62 6.38 -20.56
C CYS A 406 25.20 6.41 -21.14
N LEU A 407 24.19 6.65 -20.30
CA LEU A 407 22.81 6.53 -20.72
C LEU A 407 22.41 7.64 -21.72
N GLY A 408 22.29 7.23 -22.99
CA GLY A 408 21.64 8.01 -24.02
C GLY A 408 20.12 8.00 -23.89
N ARG A 409 19.44 8.79 -24.73
CA ARG A 409 17.99 8.92 -24.82
C ARG A 409 17.29 7.53 -24.89
N GLY A 410 16.29 7.30 -24.04
CA GLY A 410 15.41 6.13 -24.10
C GLY A 410 15.48 5.15 -22.94
N ARG A 411 16.38 5.28 -21.97
CA ARG A 411 16.39 4.45 -20.76
C ARG A 411 15.54 5.08 -19.65
N ARG A 412 14.86 4.23 -18.89
CA ARG A 412 13.94 4.68 -17.81
C ARG A 412 14.62 4.88 -16.45
N GLY A 413 15.92 4.55 -16.32
CA GLY A 413 16.68 4.61 -15.09
C GLY A 413 17.50 3.34 -14.82
N LEU A 414 18.09 3.23 -13.64
CA LEU A 414 18.87 2.09 -13.17
C LEU A 414 18.04 1.20 -12.26
N SER A 415 18.14 -0.13 -12.42
CA SER A 415 17.48 -1.02 -11.46
C SER A 415 18.13 -0.85 -10.07
N ARG A 416 17.32 -0.92 -9.04
CA ARG A 416 17.80 -0.85 -7.66
C ARG A 416 18.84 -1.94 -7.35
N ALA A 417 18.64 -3.15 -7.86
CA ALA A 417 19.60 -4.23 -7.75
C ALA A 417 20.96 -3.88 -8.39
N THR A 418 20.96 -3.15 -9.52
CA THR A 418 22.18 -2.63 -10.15
C THR A 418 22.89 -1.64 -9.24
N VAL A 419 22.15 -0.68 -8.67
CA VAL A 419 22.72 0.31 -7.73
C VAL A 419 23.24 -0.37 -6.47
N GLY A 420 22.57 -1.41 -5.97
CA GLY A 420 23.05 -2.22 -4.83
C GLY A 420 24.37 -2.93 -5.12
N ARG A 421 24.56 -3.50 -6.32
CA ARG A 421 25.85 -4.08 -6.72
C ARG A 421 26.96 -3.02 -6.80
N LEU A 422 26.65 -1.86 -7.35
CA LEU A 422 27.60 -0.75 -7.37
C LEU A 422 27.94 -0.27 -5.95
N ALA A 423 26.96 -0.17 -5.06
CA ALA A 423 27.19 0.18 -3.66
C ALA A 423 28.13 -0.82 -2.96
N ALA A 424 27.92 -2.11 -3.18
CA ALA A 424 28.77 -3.17 -2.59
C ALA A 424 30.22 -3.10 -3.07
N LEU A 425 30.46 -2.77 -4.35
CA LEU A 425 31.80 -2.64 -4.91
C LEU A 425 32.50 -1.34 -4.51
N THR A 426 31.75 -0.24 -4.50
CA THR A 426 32.35 1.08 -4.21
C THR A 426 32.44 1.42 -2.73
N GLY A 427 31.69 0.70 -1.87
CA GLY A 427 31.53 1.09 -0.47
C GLY A 427 30.78 2.43 -0.28
N SER A 428 30.19 2.99 -1.34
CA SER A 428 29.56 4.31 -1.31
C SER A 428 28.27 4.29 -0.48
N LEU A 429 28.23 5.08 0.59
CA LEU A 429 27.06 5.26 1.43
C LEU A 429 25.91 5.92 0.68
N ALA A 430 26.19 6.79 -0.30
CA ALA A 430 25.17 7.40 -1.14
C ALA A 430 24.46 6.36 -2.00
N LEU A 431 25.19 5.45 -2.64
CA LEU A 431 24.61 4.35 -3.42
C LEU A 431 23.88 3.35 -2.53
N LEU A 432 24.40 3.05 -1.34
CA LEU A 432 23.73 2.17 -0.37
C LEU A 432 22.39 2.77 0.07
N ARG A 433 22.35 4.09 0.37
CA ARG A 433 21.14 4.83 0.68
C ARG A 433 20.08 4.69 -0.41
N LEU A 434 20.44 4.83 -1.68
CA LEU A 434 19.54 4.69 -2.83
C LEU A 434 19.07 3.24 -3.02
N ALA A 435 19.97 2.28 -2.87
CA ALA A 435 19.67 0.85 -3.02
C ALA A 435 18.72 0.35 -1.94
N GLU A 436 18.91 0.78 -0.70
CA GLU A 436 18.12 0.37 0.46
C GLU A 436 16.93 1.27 0.77
N ALA A 437 16.71 2.34 0.00
CA ALA A 437 15.60 3.26 0.23
C ALA A 437 14.26 2.54 0.30
N GLU A 438 13.44 2.89 1.30
CA GLU A 438 12.08 2.37 1.47
C GLU A 438 11.04 3.10 0.61
N VAL A 439 11.53 3.88 -0.34
CA VAL A 439 10.74 4.67 -1.30
C VAL A 439 10.70 3.95 -2.64
N TYR A 440 9.50 3.80 -3.18
CA TYR A 440 9.21 3.44 -4.57
C TYR A 440 8.90 4.71 -5.36
N TRP A 441 9.56 4.90 -6.49
CA TRP A 441 9.36 6.08 -7.34
C TRP A 441 8.31 5.78 -8.39
N ASP A 442 7.14 6.41 -8.24
CA ASP A 442 6.03 6.24 -9.15
C ASP A 442 5.84 7.45 -10.06
N ARG A 443 5.45 7.20 -11.30
CA ARG A 443 5.30 8.25 -12.29
C ARG A 443 3.91 8.88 -12.22
N VAL A 444 3.83 10.20 -12.30
CA VAL A 444 2.59 10.96 -12.44
C VAL A 444 1.98 10.72 -13.82
N GLU A 445 0.65 10.48 -13.90
CA GLU A 445 -0.13 10.31 -15.12
C GLU A 445 -0.95 11.55 -15.47
#